data_69e8e9195d54fed0ef8a0a04408d520c
#
_entry.id   69e8e9195d54fed0ef8a0a04408d520c
#
_cell.length_a   1.000
_cell.length_b   1.000
_cell.length_c   1.000
_cell.angle_alpha   90.00
_cell.angle_beta   90.00
_cell.angle_gamma   90.00
#
_symmetry.space_group_name_H-M   'P 1'
#
loop_
_entity.id
_entity.type
_entity.pdbx_description
1 polymer ?
#
loop_
_entity_poly.entity_id
_entity_poly.type
_entity_poly.pdbx_seq_one_letter_code
_entity_poly.pdbx_strand_id
1 'polypeptide(L)'
;MKALFLIFHGFDKANGISKKIHYQATALKECGVDARLCYYDITPHCERRLMIDNEVIADFGTGTTAKVWKRIYYAPIIKYARREKIEFVYIRSAHNANPFTLRLVKHLKSIGAKVVMEIPTYPYDQEYITRSMKLSLAVDRCFRHSLAKILDGIVTFSNAGRIFGGKTIRISNGIDFDAIPLKQNRNNTSHELHLIGVAEVHYWHGFDRLVNGLAEYYRTNPDYKVYFHIVGPLTGEREQGEILPVIRDNHLEPYVILHGPLHSEELDAQFEKADFAIGSLGRHRSGIAHIKTLKNREYAARGLAFTYSENDDDFDSAPYVWKAPADESPVDIMGLVEFQRALTMTPLEIRESVYPLSWKAQIQKVIKEAGFGSLE
;
A
#
# COMPACT_ATOMS: atom_id res chain seq x y z
N MET A 1 -10.81 -1.87 25.42
CA MET A 1 -10.86 -0.52 24.80
C MET A 1 -11.82 -0.55 23.63
N LYS A 2 -12.78 0.40 23.59
CA LYS A 2 -13.70 0.57 22.44
C LYS A 2 -13.14 1.56 21.45
N ALA A 3 -13.10 1.20 20.17
CA ALA A 3 -12.54 2.05 19.12
C ALA A 3 -13.47 2.22 17.92
N LEU A 4 -13.31 3.35 17.24
CA LEU A 4 -13.96 3.65 15.97
C LEU A 4 -12.89 3.85 14.88
N PHE A 5 -12.92 3.01 13.85
CA PHE A 5 -12.11 3.21 12.65
C PHE A 5 -12.94 3.97 11.62
N LEU A 6 -12.64 5.25 11.41
CA LEU A 6 -13.42 6.16 10.59
C LEU A 6 -12.80 6.33 9.21
N ILE A 7 -13.59 6.06 8.18
CA ILE A 7 -13.23 6.14 6.77
C ILE A 7 -14.26 7.00 6.03
N PHE A 8 -13.78 7.92 5.19
CA PHE A 8 -14.65 8.87 4.47
C PHE A 8 -15.10 8.41 3.07
N HIS A 9 -14.89 7.14 2.74
CA HIS A 9 -15.30 6.54 1.46
C HIS A 9 -15.92 5.15 1.69
N GLY A 10 -16.48 4.57 0.63
CA GLY A 10 -16.98 3.20 0.61
C GLY A 10 -15.90 2.19 0.25
N PHE A 11 -16.30 0.94 0.15
CA PHE A 11 -15.44 -0.17 -0.21
C PHE A 11 -15.67 -0.61 -1.66
N ASP A 12 -14.57 -0.99 -2.31
CA ASP A 12 -14.55 -1.66 -3.59
C ASP A 12 -13.74 -2.96 -3.44
N LYS A 13 -14.35 -4.10 -3.77
CA LYS A 13 -13.72 -5.42 -3.61
C LYS A 13 -12.46 -5.61 -4.46
N ALA A 14 -12.38 -4.92 -5.60
CA ALA A 14 -11.24 -4.97 -6.50
C ALA A 14 -10.07 -4.05 -6.07
N ASN A 15 -10.30 -3.16 -5.09
CA ASN A 15 -9.35 -2.12 -4.73
C ASN A 15 -8.44 -2.56 -3.57
N GLY A 16 -7.12 -2.53 -3.78
CA GLY A 16 -6.11 -2.84 -2.76
C GLY A 16 -6.21 -1.97 -1.49
N ILE A 17 -6.72 -0.72 -1.62
CA ILE A 17 -6.97 0.16 -0.47
C ILE A 17 -8.07 -0.43 0.43
N SER A 18 -9.14 -0.97 -0.16
CA SER A 18 -10.22 -1.60 0.60
C SER A 18 -9.72 -2.84 1.35
N LYS A 19 -8.90 -3.68 0.71
CA LYS A 19 -8.24 -4.83 1.39
C LYS A 19 -7.38 -4.36 2.56
N LYS A 20 -6.53 -3.35 2.35
CA LYS A 20 -5.69 -2.76 3.41
C LYS A 20 -6.52 -2.31 4.62
N ILE A 21 -7.64 -1.63 4.40
CA ILE A 21 -8.50 -1.16 5.48
C ILE A 21 -9.10 -2.32 6.28
N HIS A 22 -9.52 -3.39 5.60
CA HIS A 22 -10.01 -4.59 6.27
C HIS A 22 -8.91 -5.23 7.13
N TYR A 23 -7.68 -5.36 6.62
CA TYR A 23 -6.55 -5.87 7.40
C TYR A 23 -6.26 -5.01 8.64
N GLN A 24 -6.31 -3.67 8.50
CA GLN A 24 -6.14 -2.76 9.63
C GLN A 24 -7.26 -2.91 10.67
N ALA A 25 -8.51 -3.10 10.23
CA ALA A 25 -9.65 -3.32 11.13
C ALA A 25 -9.56 -4.67 11.86
N THR A 26 -9.13 -5.72 11.16
CA THR A 26 -8.85 -7.04 11.75
C THR A 26 -7.73 -6.93 12.78
N ALA A 27 -6.63 -6.29 12.44
CA ALA A 27 -5.48 -6.11 13.33
C ALA A 27 -5.84 -5.33 14.61
N LEU A 28 -6.74 -4.34 14.54
CA LEU A 28 -7.27 -3.69 15.76
C LEU A 28 -7.95 -4.71 16.68
N LYS A 29 -8.77 -5.61 16.11
CA LYS A 29 -9.46 -6.66 16.89
C LYS A 29 -8.48 -7.67 17.47
N GLU A 30 -7.47 -8.08 16.70
CA GLU A 30 -6.38 -8.98 17.16
C GLU A 30 -5.52 -8.37 18.27
N CYS A 31 -5.50 -7.03 18.37
CA CYS A 31 -4.89 -6.30 19.49
C CYS A 31 -5.83 -6.18 20.71
N GLY A 32 -6.95 -6.92 20.77
CA GLY A 32 -7.90 -6.87 21.89
C GLY A 32 -8.78 -5.61 21.91
N VAL A 33 -8.88 -4.89 20.77
CA VAL A 33 -9.70 -3.68 20.66
C VAL A 33 -11.09 -4.03 20.14
N ASP A 34 -12.16 -3.62 20.84
CA ASP A 34 -13.54 -3.65 20.30
C ASP A 34 -13.68 -2.53 19.25
N ALA A 35 -13.18 -2.82 18.05
CA ALA A 35 -13.12 -1.87 16.95
C ALA A 35 -14.35 -1.99 16.06
N ARG A 36 -15.01 -0.85 15.83
CA ARG A 36 -16.12 -0.69 14.89
C ARG A 36 -15.67 0.10 13.67
N LEU A 37 -16.08 -0.35 12.48
CA LEU A 37 -15.74 0.28 11.23
C LEU A 37 -16.84 1.27 10.81
N CYS A 38 -16.50 2.55 10.73
CA CYS A 38 -17.39 3.62 10.28
C CYS A 38 -17.01 4.07 8.87
N TYR A 39 -17.92 3.95 7.91
CA TYR A 39 -17.66 4.23 6.51
C TYR A 39 -18.88 4.76 5.77
N TYR A 40 -18.67 5.28 4.56
CA TYR A 40 -19.75 5.73 3.69
C TYR A 40 -20.06 4.67 2.63
N ASP A 41 -21.32 4.30 2.54
CA ASP A 41 -21.82 3.43 1.48
C ASP A 41 -22.59 4.25 0.42
N ILE A 42 -22.60 3.72 -0.81
CA ILE A 42 -23.40 4.24 -1.90
C ILE A 42 -24.22 3.08 -2.46
N THR A 43 -25.54 3.13 -2.25
CA THR A 43 -26.44 2.08 -2.74
C THR A 43 -26.51 2.08 -4.28
N PRO A 44 -27.01 1.00 -4.91
CA PRO A 44 -27.27 0.98 -6.36
C PRO A 44 -28.17 2.13 -6.85
N HIS A 45 -29.04 2.65 -5.98
CA HIS A 45 -29.89 3.82 -6.25
C HIS A 45 -29.20 5.17 -5.98
N CYS A 46 -27.87 5.16 -5.81
CA CYS A 46 -27.07 6.37 -5.55
C CYS A 46 -27.38 7.08 -4.22
N GLU A 47 -28.03 6.42 -3.27
CA GLU A 47 -28.20 6.94 -1.91
C GLU A 47 -26.87 6.86 -1.15
N ARG A 48 -26.57 7.88 -0.38
CA ARG A 48 -25.33 7.97 0.42
C ARG A 48 -25.66 7.75 1.88
N ARG A 49 -25.12 6.68 2.42
CA ARG A 49 -25.34 6.26 3.80
C ARG A 49 -24.06 6.32 4.61
N LEU A 50 -24.17 6.66 5.86
CA LEU A 50 -23.12 6.50 6.86
C LEU A 50 -23.40 5.22 7.63
N MET A 51 -22.44 4.31 7.57
CA MET A 51 -22.53 2.98 8.15
C MET A 51 -21.60 2.85 9.35
N ILE A 52 -22.01 2.08 10.34
CA ILE A 52 -21.09 1.50 11.32
C ILE A 52 -21.27 0.00 11.29
N ASP A 53 -20.23 -0.71 10.89
CA ASP A 53 -20.26 -2.11 10.49
C ASP A 53 -21.41 -2.33 9.47
N ASN A 54 -22.50 -2.98 9.86
CA ASN A 54 -23.66 -3.24 8.99
C ASN A 54 -24.89 -2.36 9.33
N GLU A 55 -24.77 -1.42 10.26
CA GLU A 55 -25.86 -0.55 10.70
C GLU A 55 -25.81 0.81 9.99
N VAL A 56 -26.95 1.26 9.46
CA VAL A 56 -27.11 2.61 8.89
C VAL A 56 -27.33 3.58 10.04
N ILE A 57 -26.37 4.51 10.26
CA ILE A 57 -26.50 5.53 11.32
C ILE A 57 -26.96 6.88 10.80
N ALA A 58 -26.86 7.11 9.49
CA ALA A 58 -27.45 8.25 8.81
C ALA A 58 -27.65 7.95 7.31
N ASP A 59 -28.74 8.46 6.75
CA ASP A 59 -29.00 8.47 5.32
C ASP A 59 -29.04 9.92 4.85
N PHE A 60 -28.24 10.24 3.82
CA PHE A 60 -28.13 11.57 3.24
C PHE A 60 -28.96 11.69 1.95
N GLY A 61 -29.59 10.61 1.48
CA GLY A 61 -30.31 10.54 0.21
C GLY A 61 -29.40 10.60 -1.01
N THR A 62 -29.90 11.19 -2.09
CA THR A 62 -29.26 11.22 -3.41
C THR A 62 -28.86 12.63 -3.85
N GLY A 63 -28.18 12.74 -4.99
CA GLY A 63 -27.88 14.01 -5.65
C GLY A 63 -26.72 14.81 -5.03
N THR A 64 -26.66 16.09 -5.40
CA THR A 64 -25.58 17.00 -4.99
C THR A 64 -25.65 17.37 -3.52
N THR A 65 -26.86 17.55 -2.99
CA THR A 65 -27.12 17.86 -1.58
C THR A 65 -26.53 16.79 -0.68
N ALA A 66 -26.77 15.51 -0.99
CA ALA A 66 -26.22 14.38 -0.25
C ALA A 66 -24.68 14.35 -0.34
N LYS A 67 -24.07 14.72 -1.48
CA LYS A 67 -22.61 14.84 -1.64
C LYS A 67 -22.02 15.89 -0.70
N VAL A 68 -22.72 16.99 -0.47
CA VAL A 68 -22.29 18.05 0.44
C VAL A 68 -22.47 17.62 1.90
N TRP A 69 -23.68 17.18 2.25
CA TRP A 69 -23.99 16.79 3.63
C TRP A 69 -23.05 15.70 4.17
N LYS A 70 -22.75 14.68 3.38
CA LYS A 70 -21.80 13.64 3.81
C LYS A 70 -20.41 14.18 4.15
N ARG A 71 -20.02 15.38 3.67
CA ARG A 71 -18.70 15.99 3.90
C ARG A 71 -18.66 16.98 5.06
N ILE A 72 -19.83 17.43 5.53
CA ILE A 72 -19.92 18.48 6.53
C ILE A 72 -20.69 18.08 7.79
N TYR A 73 -21.54 17.06 7.72
CA TYR A 73 -22.44 16.68 8.80
C TYR A 73 -21.96 15.41 9.52
N TYR A 74 -21.24 15.61 10.61
CA TYR A 74 -20.63 14.54 11.41
C TYR A 74 -21.36 14.30 12.76
N ALA A 75 -22.51 14.93 13.00
CA ALA A 75 -23.27 14.77 14.25
C ALA A 75 -23.63 13.29 14.57
N PRO A 76 -24.00 12.44 13.58
CA PRO A 76 -24.26 11.02 13.86
C PRO A 76 -23.04 10.29 14.43
N ILE A 77 -21.83 10.57 13.91
CA ILE A 77 -20.57 9.99 14.39
C ILE A 77 -20.33 10.39 15.85
N ILE A 78 -20.49 11.69 16.16
CA ILE A 78 -20.29 12.23 17.52
C ILE A 78 -21.30 11.62 18.49
N LYS A 79 -22.59 11.52 18.07
CA LYS A 79 -23.66 10.92 18.88
C LYS A 79 -23.36 9.45 19.17
N TYR A 80 -22.94 8.69 18.15
CA TYR A 80 -22.55 7.29 18.31
C TYR A 80 -21.36 7.15 19.26
N ALA A 81 -20.28 7.90 19.03
CA ALA A 81 -19.07 7.84 19.84
C ALA A 81 -19.34 8.13 21.32
N ARG A 82 -20.25 9.07 21.62
CA ARG A 82 -20.68 9.38 22.98
C ARG A 82 -21.52 8.26 23.60
N ARG A 83 -22.50 7.72 22.85
CA ARG A 83 -23.38 6.64 23.30
C ARG A 83 -22.59 5.39 23.65
N GLU A 84 -21.67 5.00 22.78
CA GLU A 84 -20.86 3.79 22.93
C GLU A 84 -19.63 3.97 23.82
N LYS A 85 -19.37 5.20 24.28
CA LYS A 85 -18.17 5.54 25.09
C LYS A 85 -16.88 5.16 24.37
N ILE A 86 -16.74 5.60 23.10
CA ILE A 86 -15.55 5.34 22.31
C ILE A 86 -14.34 6.03 22.94
N GLU A 87 -13.28 5.27 23.18
CA GLU A 87 -12.04 5.70 23.82
C GLU A 87 -10.95 6.03 22.80
N PHE A 88 -10.97 5.37 21.64
CA PHE A 88 -9.99 5.53 20.58
C PHE A 88 -10.66 5.73 19.22
N VAL A 89 -10.19 6.71 18.45
CA VAL A 89 -10.66 6.95 17.08
C VAL A 89 -9.45 6.96 16.15
N TYR A 90 -9.44 6.03 15.22
CA TYR A 90 -8.49 5.98 14.13
C TYR A 90 -9.16 6.53 12.88
N ILE A 91 -8.71 7.68 12.39
CA ILE A 91 -9.25 8.32 11.19
C ILE A 91 -8.31 8.04 10.02
N ARG A 92 -8.82 7.40 8.96
CA ARG A 92 -8.11 7.39 7.68
C ARG A 92 -8.49 8.64 6.91
N SER A 93 -7.51 9.50 6.65
CA SER A 93 -7.73 10.73 5.89
C SER A 93 -7.99 10.41 4.42
N ALA A 94 -9.24 10.56 4.00
CA ALA A 94 -9.62 10.59 2.58
C ALA A 94 -10.05 11.99 2.15
N HIS A 95 -10.22 12.90 3.10
CA HIS A 95 -10.50 14.31 2.91
C HIS A 95 -9.49 15.13 3.70
N ASN A 96 -9.08 16.20 3.09
CA ASN A 96 -8.14 17.13 3.67
C ASN A 96 -8.71 17.83 4.88
N ALA A 97 -7.84 18.48 5.63
CA ALA A 97 -8.24 19.29 6.75
C ALA A 97 -9.21 20.42 6.31
N ASN A 98 -10.29 20.56 7.06
CA ASN A 98 -11.29 21.60 6.83
C ASN A 98 -11.96 21.93 8.18
N PRO A 99 -12.79 23.00 8.26
CA PRO A 99 -13.41 23.39 9.52
C PRO A 99 -14.32 22.31 10.13
N PHE A 100 -14.94 21.47 9.31
CA PHE A 100 -15.84 20.42 9.78
C PHE A 100 -15.07 19.24 10.37
N THR A 101 -13.96 18.82 9.72
CA THR A 101 -13.06 17.79 10.25
C THR A 101 -12.41 18.25 11.56
N LEU A 102 -11.98 19.54 11.62
CA LEU A 102 -11.44 20.12 12.83
C LEU A 102 -12.47 20.10 13.99
N ARG A 103 -13.73 20.46 13.67
CA ARG A 103 -14.84 20.41 14.64
C ARG A 103 -15.14 18.98 15.10
N LEU A 104 -15.14 18.01 14.18
CA LEU A 104 -15.33 16.59 14.50
C LEU A 104 -14.28 16.15 15.53
N VAL A 105 -12.99 16.35 15.24
CA VAL A 105 -11.90 15.94 16.14
C VAL A 105 -12.01 16.64 17.51
N LYS A 106 -12.31 17.94 17.55
CA LYS A 106 -12.53 18.66 18.83
C LYS A 106 -13.65 18.02 19.67
N HIS A 107 -14.78 17.63 19.06
CA HIS A 107 -15.88 16.99 19.77
C HIS A 107 -15.50 15.58 20.24
N LEU A 108 -14.81 14.79 19.42
CA LEU A 108 -14.34 13.47 19.84
C LEU A 108 -13.38 13.57 21.03
N LYS A 109 -12.47 14.54 21.01
CA LYS A 109 -11.59 14.78 22.17
C LYS A 109 -12.34 15.30 23.41
N SER A 110 -13.38 16.09 23.23
CA SER A 110 -14.18 16.59 24.37
C SER A 110 -14.97 15.51 25.11
N ILE A 111 -15.20 14.37 24.48
CA ILE A 111 -15.79 13.17 25.14
C ILE A 111 -14.73 12.22 25.71
N GLY A 112 -13.46 12.61 25.70
CA GLY A 112 -12.34 11.84 26.26
C GLY A 112 -11.64 10.89 25.28
N ALA A 113 -12.06 10.82 24.02
CA ALA A 113 -11.43 9.93 23.06
C ALA A 113 -10.04 10.42 22.63
N LYS A 114 -9.07 9.49 22.50
CA LYS A 114 -7.83 9.73 21.78
C LYS A 114 -8.09 9.62 20.29
N VAL A 115 -7.55 10.55 19.50
CA VAL A 115 -7.79 10.62 18.06
C VAL A 115 -6.48 10.65 17.30
N VAL A 116 -6.25 9.63 16.49
CA VAL A 116 -5.15 9.61 15.52
C VAL A 116 -5.69 9.73 14.10
N MET A 117 -4.86 10.28 13.19
CA MET A 117 -5.23 10.39 11.78
C MET A 117 -4.12 9.81 10.90
N GLU A 118 -4.47 8.84 10.07
CA GLU A 118 -3.57 8.31 9.04
C GLU A 118 -3.52 9.25 7.85
N ILE A 119 -2.31 9.69 7.48
CA ILE A 119 -2.02 10.38 6.21
C ILE A 119 -1.27 9.38 5.33
N PRO A 120 -1.96 8.76 4.33
CA PRO A 120 -1.39 7.64 3.56
C PRO A 120 -0.18 8.02 2.72
N THR A 121 -0.16 9.23 2.17
CA THR A 121 0.94 9.78 1.36
C THR A 121 1.37 11.12 1.95
N TYR A 122 2.67 11.32 2.11
CA TYR A 122 3.24 12.59 2.53
C TYR A 122 4.64 12.79 1.92
N PRO A 123 4.90 13.94 1.31
CA PRO A 123 4.00 15.07 1.03
C PRO A 123 2.96 14.74 -0.06
N TYR A 124 1.75 15.28 0.04
CA TYR A 124 0.65 15.00 -0.90
C TYR A 124 0.23 16.19 -1.78
N ASP A 125 0.81 17.37 -1.59
CA ASP A 125 0.39 18.59 -2.29
C ASP A 125 0.43 18.43 -3.83
N GLN A 126 1.35 17.63 -4.35
CA GLN A 126 1.53 17.40 -5.80
C GLN A 126 0.46 16.48 -6.41
N GLU A 127 -0.26 15.71 -5.61
CA GLU A 127 -1.35 14.85 -6.08
C GLU A 127 -2.60 15.65 -6.49
N TYR A 128 -2.65 16.93 -6.13
CA TYR A 128 -3.80 17.83 -6.36
C TYR A 128 -3.65 18.60 -7.69
N ILE A 129 -3.96 17.92 -8.81
CA ILE A 129 -3.71 18.43 -10.17
C ILE A 129 -4.89 19.21 -10.76
N THR A 130 -6.14 18.81 -10.50
CA THR A 130 -7.34 19.48 -11.08
C THR A 130 -7.70 20.76 -10.33
N ARG A 131 -8.47 21.66 -10.98
CA ARG A 131 -8.90 22.93 -10.36
C ARG A 131 -9.69 22.70 -9.06
N SER A 132 -10.60 21.74 -9.04
CA SER A 132 -11.38 21.41 -7.84
C SER A 132 -10.51 20.83 -6.72
N MET A 133 -9.51 19.99 -7.04
CA MET A 133 -8.55 19.47 -6.10
C MET A 133 -7.67 20.60 -5.53
N LYS A 134 -7.19 21.53 -6.36
CA LYS A 134 -6.41 22.70 -5.92
C LYS A 134 -7.18 23.59 -4.95
N LEU A 135 -8.50 23.76 -5.16
CA LEU A 135 -9.36 24.47 -4.21
C LEU A 135 -9.45 23.73 -2.88
N SER A 136 -9.64 22.42 -2.91
CA SER A 136 -9.64 21.59 -1.70
C SER A 136 -8.31 21.67 -0.96
N LEU A 137 -7.19 21.68 -1.68
CA LEU A 137 -5.85 21.85 -1.11
C LEU A 137 -5.66 23.24 -0.47
N ALA A 138 -6.21 24.29 -1.07
CA ALA A 138 -6.16 25.63 -0.49
C ALA A 138 -6.88 25.68 0.87
N VAL A 139 -8.07 25.07 0.95
CA VAL A 139 -8.79 24.92 2.24
C VAL A 139 -7.96 24.09 3.22
N ASP A 140 -7.41 22.98 2.80
CA ASP A 140 -6.56 22.12 3.63
C ASP A 140 -5.39 22.90 4.24
N ARG A 141 -4.67 23.68 3.45
CA ARG A 141 -3.53 24.52 3.89
C ARG A 141 -3.91 25.49 5.00
N CYS A 142 -5.16 25.98 5.00
CA CYS A 142 -5.65 26.87 6.08
C CYS A 142 -5.89 26.12 7.40
N PHE A 143 -6.24 24.84 7.36
CA PHE A 143 -6.69 24.11 8.55
C PHE A 143 -5.76 22.99 9.00
N ARG A 144 -4.87 22.45 8.14
CA ARG A 144 -4.06 21.26 8.42
C ARG A 144 -3.15 21.43 9.64
N HIS A 145 -2.55 22.62 9.85
CA HIS A 145 -1.73 22.88 11.05
C HIS A 145 -2.58 22.88 12.34
N SER A 146 -3.77 23.47 12.29
CA SER A 146 -4.68 23.49 13.44
C SER A 146 -5.21 22.10 13.76
N LEU A 147 -5.50 21.29 12.72
CA LEU A 147 -5.92 19.90 12.89
C LEU A 147 -4.79 19.06 13.50
N ALA A 148 -3.58 19.14 12.93
CA ALA A 148 -2.40 18.41 13.38
C ALA A 148 -2.08 18.64 14.87
N LYS A 149 -2.28 19.87 15.37
CA LYS A 149 -2.02 20.23 16.77
C LYS A 149 -2.98 19.57 17.77
N ILE A 150 -4.20 19.24 17.37
CA ILE A 150 -5.19 18.66 18.28
C ILE A 150 -5.27 17.14 18.22
N LEU A 151 -4.64 16.50 17.22
CA LEU A 151 -4.52 15.06 17.12
C LEU A 151 -3.53 14.53 18.18
N ASP A 152 -3.79 13.33 18.68
CA ASP A 152 -2.88 12.60 19.57
C ASP A 152 -1.69 11.99 18.79
N GLY A 153 -1.82 11.84 17.48
CA GLY A 153 -0.76 11.45 16.57
C GLY A 153 -1.21 11.45 15.12
N ILE A 154 -0.26 11.62 14.22
CA ILE A 154 -0.46 11.46 12.77
C ILE A 154 0.24 10.18 12.35
N VAL A 155 -0.54 9.17 11.98
CA VAL A 155 -0.03 7.90 11.46
C VAL A 155 0.46 8.12 10.02
N THR A 156 1.70 7.75 9.74
CA THR A 156 2.31 7.96 8.42
C THR A 156 3.24 6.81 8.03
N PHE A 157 3.33 6.57 6.73
CA PHE A 157 4.26 5.60 6.12
C PHE A 157 5.58 6.26 5.67
N SER A 158 5.66 7.59 5.82
CA SER A 158 6.87 8.36 5.52
C SER A 158 7.81 8.45 6.73
N ASN A 159 9.06 8.87 6.49
CA ASN A 159 10.05 9.08 7.53
C ASN A 159 9.94 10.43 8.25
N ALA A 160 8.92 11.24 7.94
CA ALA A 160 8.73 12.54 8.54
C ALA A 160 8.53 12.44 10.06
N GLY A 161 9.38 13.10 10.84
CA GLY A 161 9.26 13.15 12.31
C GLY A 161 8.10 14.01 12.79
N ARG A 162 7.69 14.99 11.98
CA ARG A 162 6.50 15.83 12.19
C ARG A 162 5.80 16.10 10.88
N ILE A 163 4.48 16.14 10.90
CA ILE A 163 3.65 16.55 9.77
C ILE A 163 2.77 17.70 10.22
N PHE A 164 2.86 18.84 9.53
CA PHE A 164 2.15 20.10 9.85
C PHE A 164 2.28 20.52 11.33
N GLY A 165 3.43 20.21 11.95
CA GLY A 165 3.70 20.49 13.35
C GLY A 165 3.16 19.45 14.35
N GLY A 166 2.36 18.49 13.90
CA GLY A 166 1.87 17.37 14.72
C GLY A 166 2.93 16.27 14.90
N LYS A 167 2.84 15.54 16.03
CA LYS A 167 3.66 14.34 16.28
C LYS A 167 3.28 13.25 15.29
N THR A 168 4.26 12.59 14.67
CA THR A 168 4.02 11.44 13.81
C THR A 168 4.17 10.11 14.56
N ILE A 169 3.36 9.14 14.16
CA ILE A 169 3.48 7.73 14.48
C ILE A 169 3.87 7.04 13.19
N ARG A 170 5.15 6.72 13.05
CA ARG A 170 5.69 6.14 11.82
C ARG A 170 5.46 4.63 11.82
N ILE A 171 4.72 4.16 10.84
CA ILE A 171 4.47 2.72 10.60
C ILE A 171 4.87 2.32 9.19
N SER A 172 4.91 1.03 8.94
CA SER A 172 5.01 0.48 7.61
C SER A 172 3.64 0.03 7.08
N ASN A 173 3.53 -0.18 5.78
CA ASN A 173 2.44 -1.00 5.25
C ASN A 173 2.56 -2.40 5.85
N GLY A 174 1.48 -2.87 6.45
CA GLY A 174 1.46 -4.14 7.13
C GLY A 174 1.28 -5.32 6.17
N ILE A 175 1.63 -6.48 6.68
CA ILE A 175 1.44 -7.78 6.03
C ILE A 175 0.33 -8.51 6.75
N ASP A 176 -0.60 -9.09 5.98
CA ASP A 176 -1.54 -10.11 6.46
C ASP A 176 -0.96 -11.47 6.08
N PHE A 177 -0.35 -12.14 7.05
CA PHE A 177 0.32 -13.43 6.83
C PHE A 177 -0.65 -14.58 6.60
N ASP A 178 -1.90 -14.47 7.03
CA ASP A 178 -2.92 -15.50 6.81
C ASP A 178 -3.46 -15.45 5.37
N ALA A 179 -3.46 -14.26 4.77
CA ALA A 179 -3.93 -14.05 3.40
C ALA A 179 -2.85 -14.29 2.33
N ILE A 180 -1.57 -14.39 2.71
CA ILE A 180 -0.45 -14.53 1.78
C ILE A 180 0.21 -15.90 1.95
N PRO A 181 0.06 -16.84 0.98
CA PRO A 181 0.72 -18.14 1.04
C PRO A 181 2.25 -18.01 1.06
N LEU A 182 2.89 -18.83 1.86
CA LEU A 182 4.32 -19.03 1.81
C LEU A 182 4.68 -19.93 0.64
N LYS A 183 5.66 -19.54 -0.17
CA LYS A 183 6.25 -20.42 -1.19
C LYS A 183 6.84 -21.67 -0.54
N GLN A 184 6.41 -22.84 -1.02
CA GLN A 184 6.76 -24.10 -0.38
C GLN A 184 8.19 -24.55 -0.68
N ASN A 185 8.63 -24.37 -1.94
CA ASN A 185 9.91 -24.85 -2.38
C ASN A 185 10.73 -23.78 -3.09
N ARG A 186 12.06 -23.83 -2.94
CA ARG A 186 12.94 -23.22 -3.94
C ARG A 186 12.93 -24.10 -5.17
N ASN A 187 12.71 -23.49 -6.34
CA ASN A 187 12.90 -24.20 -7.59
C ASN A 187 14.41 -24.38 -7.79
N ASN A 188 14.91 -25.57 -7.54
CA ASN A 188 16.31 -25.91 -7.76
C ASN A 188 16.57 -26.31 -9.21
N THR A 189 16.13 -25.48 -10.16
CA THR A 189 16.52 -25.69 -11.57
C THR A 189 17.93 -25.14 -11.77
N SER A 190 18.87 -26.01 -12.06
CA SER A 190 20.29 -25.66 -12.19
C SER A 190 20.60 -24.73 -13.36
N HIS A 191 19.65 -24.49 -14.28
CA HIS A 191 19.86 -23.79 -15.55
C HIS A 191 18.82 -22.72 -15.89
N GLU A 192 17.86 -22.44 -15.01
CA GLU A 192 16.78 -21.49 -15.27
C GLU A 192 16.50 -20.61 -14.07
N LEU A 193 16.03 -19.36 -14.33
CA LEU A 193 15.57 -18.41 -13.33
C LEU A 193 14.26 -17.79 -13.79
N HIS A 194 13.23 -17.91 -12.96
CA HIS A 194 11.92 -17.34 -13.22
C HIS A 194 11.69 -16.07 -12.38
N LEU A 195 11.69 -14.92 -13.07
CA LEU A 195 11.38 -13.61 -12.49
C LEU A 195 9.89 -13.35 -12.60
N ILE A 196 9.26 -12.77 -11.57
CA ILE A 196 7.85 -12.38 -11.59
C ILE A 196 7.66 -10.90 -11.23
N GLY A 197 6.95 -10.17 -12.08
CA GLY A 197 6.51 -8.80 -11.82
C GLY A 197 4.99 -8.71 -11.84
N VAL A 198 4.36 -8.34 -10.71
CA VAL A 198 2.90 -8.23 -10.59
C VAL A 198 2.49 -6.76 -10.51
N ALA A 199 1.79 -6.27 -11.54
CA ALA A 199 1.34 -4.88 -11.61
C ALA A 199 0.26 -4.66 -12.67
N GLU A 200 -0.65 -3.70 -12.46
CA GLU A 200 -1.12 -2.90 -13.58
C GLU A 200 0.08 -2.07 -14.05
N VAL A 201 0.59 -2.41 -15.25
CA VAL A 201 1.91 -1.91 -15.68
C VAL A 201 1.84 -0.42 -16.00
N HIS A 202 2.65 0.36 -15.30
CA HIS A 202 2.84 1.78 -15.52
C HIS A 202 4.32 2.11 -15.63
N TYR A 203 4.69 3.25 -16.24
CA TYR A 203 6.06 3.69 -16.50
C TYR A 203 6.97 3.70 -15.25
N TRP A 204 6.38 3.90 -14.05
CA TRP A 204 7.14 3.83 -12.80
C TRP A 204 7.47 2.40 -12.32
N HIS A 205 6.91 1.36 -12.96
CA HIS A 205 7.34 -0.01 -12.67
C HIS A 205 8.67 -0.34 -13.31
N GLY A 206 9.05 0.36 -14.40
CA GLY A 206 10.36 0.22 -15.05
C GLY A 206 10.59 -1.18 -15.61
N PHE A 207 9.54 -1.90 -16.02
CA PHE A 207 9.67 -3.23 -16.63
C PHE A 207 10.37 -3.20 -18.00
N ASP A 208 10.29 -2.06 -18.69
CA ASP A 208 11.08 -1.77 -19.88
C ASP A 208 12.59 -1.90 -19.62
N ARG A 209 13.09 -1.43 -18.47
CA ARG A 209 14.50 -1.56 -18.08
C ARG A 209 14.92 -3.02 -17.90
N LEU A 210 14.03 -3.85 -17.33
CA LEU A 210 14.28 -5.27 -17.17
C LEU A 210 14.28 -5.98 -18.53
N VAL A 211 13.33 -5.65 -19.42
CA VAL A 211 13.27 -6.22 -20.78
C VAL A 211 14.49 -5.81 -21.61
N ASN A 212 14.96 -4.57 -21.49
CA ASN A 212 16.22 -4.14 -22.11
C ASN A 212 17.42 -4.90 -21.54
N GLY A 213 17.46 -5.14 -20.22
CA GLY A 213 18.51 -5.98 -19.61
C GLY A 213 18.50 -7.41 -20.14
N LEU A 214 17.32 -8.01 -20.33
CA LEU A 214 17.19 -9.32 -20.96
C LEU A 214 17.67 -9.30 -22.42
N ALA A 215 17.40 -8.23 -23.18
CA ALA A 215 17.91 -8.09 -24.54
C ALA A 215 19.45 -8.07 -24.57
N GLU A 216 20.08 -7.34 -23.66
CA GLU A 216 21.55 -7.34 -23.54
C GLU A 216 22.08 -8.71 -23.12
N TYR A 217 21.45 -9.35 -22.14
CA TYR A 217 21.81 -10.67 -21.65
C TYR A 217 21.78 -11.73 -22.75
N TYR A 218 20.69 -11.81 -23.51
CA TYR A 218 20.52 -12.82 -24.56
C TYR A 218 21.38 -12.58 -25.79
N ARG A 219 21.90 -11.37 -26.03
CA ARG A 219 22.93 -11.13 -27.08
C ARG A 219 24.25 -11.86 -26.81
N THR A 220 24.51 -12.22 -25.55
CA THR A 220 25.70 -13.02 -25.19
C THR A 220 25.53 -14.52 -25.40
N ASN A 221 24.37 -14.97 -25.86
CA ASN A 221 23.97 -16.38 -26.02
C ASN A 221 24.23 -17.23 -24.78
N PRO A 222 23.62 -16.89 -23.63
CA PRO A 222 23.89 -17.56 -22.37
C PRO A 222 23.29 -18.97 -22.31
N ASP A 223 23.99 -19.90 -21.66
CA ASP A 223 23.44 -21.23 -21.36
C ASP A 223 22.35 -21.20 -20.31
N TYR A 224 22.48 -20.29 -19.31
CA TYR A 224 21.51 -20.11 -18.25
C TYR A 224 20.32 -19.26 -18.73
N LYS A 225 19.11 -19.78 -18.60
CA LYS A 225 17.90 -19.11 -19.10
C LYS A 225 17.23 -18.28 -18.02
N VAL A 226 16.78 -17.09 -18.38
CA VAL A 226 16.07 -16.16 -17.49
C VAL A 226 14.73 -15.79 -18.11
N TYR A 227 13.65 -16.14 -17.41
CA TYR A 227 12.30 -15.86 -17.83
C TYR A 227 11.71 -14.71 -17.01
N PHE A 228 10.99 -13.81 -17.66
CA PHE A 228 10.27 -12.74 -16.98
C PHE A 228 8.77 -12.87 -17.20
N HIS A 229 8.07 -13.18 -16.13
CA HIS A 229 6.63 -13.30 -16.08
C HIS A 229 6.00 -11.97 -15.65
N ILE A 230 5.31 -11.29 -16.56
CA ILE A 230 4.57 -10.06 -16.29
C ILE A 230 3.12 -10.45 -16.03
N VAL A 231 2.66 -10.25 -14.79
CA VAL A 231 1.28 -10.52 -14.36
C VAL A 231 0.56 -9.19 -14.13
N GLY A 232 -0.51 -8.99 -14.88
CA GLY A 232 -1.33 -7.79 -14.83
C GLY A 232 -1.52 -7.15 -16.20
N PRO A 233 -2.42 -6.16 -16.31
CA PRO A 233 -2.69 -5.51 -17.57
C PRO A 233 -1.53 -4.61 -18.03
N LEU A 234 -1.18 -4.71 -19.30
CA LEU A 234 -0.26 -3.82 -20.03
C LEU A 234 -1.08 -3.02 -21.05
N THR A 235 -1.77 -1.96 -20.61
CA THR A 235 -2.76 -1.24 -21.40
C THR A 235 -2.32 0.16 -21.82
N GLY A 236 -1.32 0.76 -21.16
CA GLY A 236 -0.81 2.09 -21.46
C GLY A 236 -0.07 2.12 -22.80
N GLU A 237 -0.35 3.12 -23.66
CA GLU A 237 0.33 3.28 -24.95
C GLU A 237 1.84 3.43 -24.79
N ARG A 238 2.27 4.17 -23.78
CA ARG A 238 3.68 4.37 -23.45
C ARG A 238 4.34 3.05 -23.07
N GLU A 239 3.76 2.31 -22.14
CA GLU A 239 4.31 1.06 -21.61
C GLU A 239 4.37 -0.02 -22.70
N GLN A 240 3.32 -0.10 -23.54
CA GLN A 240 3.33 -0.97 -24.72
C GLN A 240 4.44 -0.58 -25.72
N GLY A 241 4.58 0.71 -25.99
CA GLY A 241 5.61 1.24 -26.91
C GLY A 241 7.04 1.07 -26.39
N GLU A 242 7.26 1.03 -25.08
CA GLU A 242 8.57 0.84 -24.47
C GLU A 242 8.93 -0.65 -24.30
N ILE A 243 7.95 -1.57 -24.19
CA ILE A 243 8.18 -2.98 -23.87
C ILE A 243 8.06 -3.87 -25.12
N LEU A 244 6.94 -3.81 -25.85
CA LEU A 244 6.63 -4.77 -26.91
C LEU A 244 7.60 -4.73 -28.10
N PRO A 245 8.08 -3.56 -28.59
CA PRO A 245 9.08 -3.50 -29.64
C PRO A 245 10.40 -4.17 -29.22
N VAL A 246 10.86 -3.96 -27.97
CA VAL A 246 12.11 -4.55 -27.49
C VAL A 246 12.00 -6.08 -27.45
N ILE A 247 10.86 -6.62 -27.02
CA ILE A 247 10.60 -8.08 -27.04
C ILE A 247 10.73 -8.62 -28.46
N ARG A 248 10.00 -8.02 -29.42
CA ARG A 248 9.97 -8.46 -30.81
C ARG A 248 11.33 -8.33 -31.50
N ASP A 249 11.95 -7.15 -31.37
CA ASP A 249 13.17 -6.79 -32.13
C ASP A 249 14.41 -7.54 -31.61
N ASN A 250 14.34 -8.12 -30.40
CA ASN A 250 15.40 -8.96 -29.81
C ASN A 250 14.98 -10.44 -29.63
N HIS A 251 13.86 -10.88 -30.23
CA HIS A 251 13.36 -12.26 -30.18
C HIS A 251 13.21 -12.80 -28.76
N LEU A 252 12.65 -11.98 -27.86
CA LEU A 252 12.47 -12.31 -26.43
C LEU A 252 11.12 -12.96 -26.12
N GLU A 253 10.26 -13.23 -27.10
CA GLU A 253 8.95 -13.86 -26.90
C GLU A 253 9.00 -15.17 -26.09
N PRO A 254 10.03 -16.03 -26.22
CA PRO A 254 10.15 -17.22 -25.39
C PRO A 254 10.51 -16.92 -23.93
N TYR A 255 11.04 -15.75 -23.62
CA TYR A 255 11.61 -15.39 -22.32
C TYR A 255 10.82 -14.34 -21.57
N VAL A 256 9.99 -13.53 -22.23
CA VAL A 256 9.13 -12.51 -21.62
C VAL A 256 7.68 -12.92 -21.82
N ILE A 257 7.04 -13.40 -20.77
CA ILE A 257 5.70 -13.99 -20.79
C ILE A 257 4.69 -13.01 -20.21
N LEU A 258 3.73 -12.58 -21.03
CA LEU A 258 2.63 -11.70 -20.63
C LEU A 258 1.43 -12.54 -20.24
N HIS A 259 1.10 -12.59 -18.94
CA HIS A 259 -0.02 -13.41 -18.44
C HIS A 259 -1.36 -12.66 -18.45
N GLY A 260 -1.35 -11.32 -18.56
CA GLY A 260 -2.54 -10.53 -18.26
C GLY A 260 -2.90 -10.55 -16.76
N PRO A 261 -4.09 -10.07 -16.38
CA PRO A 261 -4.53 -10.06 -14.99
C PRO A 261 -4.80 -11.46 -14.47
N LEU A 262 -4.16 -11.85 -13.36
CA LEU A 262 -4.41 -13.09 -12.63
C LEU A 262 -4.82 -12.77 -11.19
N HIS A 263 -5.62 -13.64 -10.58
CA HIS A 263 -6.14 -13.45 -9.23
C HIS A 263 -6.13 -14.76 -8.44
N SER A 264 -6.10 -14.65 -7.12
CA SER A 264 -6.25 -15.77 -6.19
C SER A 264 -5.32 -16.95 -6.54
N GLU A 265 -5.84 -18.15 -6.69
CA GLU A 265 -5.07 -19.38 -6.93
C GLU A 265 -4.20 -19.34 -8.20
N GLU A 266 -4.66 -18.67 -9.26
CA GLU A 266 -3.88 -18.54 -10.50
C GLU A 266 -2.62 -17.68 -10.27
N LEU A 267 -2.76 -16.59 -9.52
CA LEU A 267 -1.64 -15.73 -9.14
C LEU A 267 -0.69 -16.46 -8.18
N ASP A 268 -1.23 -17.17 -7.19
CA ASP A 268 -0.44 -17.95 -6.23
C ASP A 268 0.37 -19.04 -6.93
N ALA A 269 -0.20 -19.69 -7.94
CA ALA A 269 0.50 -20.68 -8.76
C ALA A 269 1.67 -20.08 -9.57
N GLN A 270 1.57 -18.82 -10.00
CA GLN A 270 2.72 -18.14 -10.64
C GLN A 270 3.80 -17.77 -9.62
N PHE A 271 3.42 -17.33 -8.44
CA PHE A 271 4.38 -17.07 -7.36
C PHE A 271 5.11 -18.34 -6.92
N GLU A 272 4.44 -19.49 -6.88
CA GLU A 272 5.09 -20.76 -6.53
C GLU A 272 6.15 -21.17 -7.55
N LYS A 273 5.96 -20.87 -8.84
CA LYS A 273 6.94 -21.13 -9.91
C LYS A 273 8.08 -20.10 -9.95
N ALA A 274 7.85 -18.89 -9.45
CA ALA A 274 8.84 -17.83 -9.50
C ALA A 274 9.97 -18.05 -8.50
N ASP A 275 11.19 -17.68 -8.89
CA ASP A 275 12.39 -17.75 -8.05
C ASP A 275 12.74 -16.39 -7.44
N PHE A 276 12.35 -15.30 -8.14
CA PHE A 276 12.73 -13.95 -7.79
C PHE A 276 11.63 -12.96 -8.20
N ALA A 277 11.34 -11.96 -7.38
CA ALA A 277 10.28 -11.01 -7.67
C ALA A 277 10.81 -9.63 -8.08
N ILE A 278 10.05 -8.94 -8.93
CA ILE A 278 10.39 -7.64 -9.49
C ILE A 278 9.46 -6.57 -8.92
N GLY A 279 10.01 -5.70 -8.09
CA GLY A 279 9.35 -4.52 -7.57
C GLY A 279 9.32 -3.37 -8.60
N SER A 280 9.28 -2.13 -8.13
CA SER A 280 9.34 -0.98 -9.04
C SER A 280 10.80 -0.63 -9.36
N LEU A 281 11.10 -0.46 -10.64
CA LEU A 281 12.45 -0.13 -11.14
C LEU A 281 12.52 1.30 -11.71
N GLY A 282 11.40 2.01 -11.78
CA GLY A 282 11.27 3.32 -12.43
C GLY A 282 10.63 4.41 -11.56
N ARG A 283 10.63 4.29 -10.23
CA ARG A 283 10.00 5.29 -9.33
C ARG A 283 10.64 6.67 -9.42
N HIS A 284 11.92 6.76 -9.73
CA HIS A 284 12.62 8.02 -10.00
C HIS A 284 11.94 8.84 -11.11
N ARG A 285 11.31 8.19 -12.12
CA ARG A 285 10.54 8.84 -13.20
C ARG A 285 9.33 9.63 -12.68
N SER A 286 8.79 9.25 -11.52
CA SER A 286 7.68 9.94 -10.85
C SER A 286 8.13 10.89 -9.73
N GLY A 287 9.46 11.10 -9.57
CA GLY A 287 10.03 11.93 -8.52
C GLY A 287 9.88 11.35 -7.10
N ILE A 288 9.51 10.07 -6.98
CA ILE A 288 9.34 9.39 -5.69
C ILE A 288 10.61 8.58 -5.41
N ALA A 289 11.40 9.04 -4.44
CA ALA A 289 12.62 8.36 -4.01
C ALA A 289 12.38 7.38 -2.85
N HIS A 290 11.43 7.67 -1.97
CA HIS A 290 11.13 6.86 -0.78
C HIS A 290 9.69 6.40 -0.80
N ILE A 291 9.46 5.10 -0.80
CA ILE A 291 8.12 4.53 -0.78
C ILE A 291 8.12 3.12 -0.20
N LYS A 292 7.16 2.85 0.69
CA LYS A 292 6.93 1.53 1.29
C LYS A 292 5.82 0.80 0.52
N THR A 293 6.18 0.11 -0.56
CA THR A 293 5.21 -0.53 -1.46
C THR A 293 4.60 -1.79 -0.84
N LEU A 294 3.34 -2.07 -1.15
CA LEU A 294 2.68 -3.32 -0.74
C LEU A 294 3.33 -4.54 -1.41
N LYS A 295 3.83 -4.39 -2.64
CA LYS A 295 4.47 -5.47 -3.40
C LYS A 295 5.70 -6.03 -2.71
N ASN A 296 6.62 -5.16 -2.27
CA ASN A 296 7.85 -5.61 -1.60
C ASN A 296 7.51 -6.43 -0.34
N ARG A 297 6.45 -6.02 0.38
CA ARG A 297 5.96 -6.73 1.56
C ARG A 297 5.34 -8.07 1.23
N GLU A 298 4.55 -8.12 0.16
CA GLU A 298 3.97 -9.37 -0.32
C GLU A 298 5.06 -10.35 -0.78
N TYR A 299 6.07 -9.88 -1.52
CA TYR A 299 7.17 -10.72 -1.97
C TYR A 299 7.94 -11.33 -0.80
N ALA A 300 8.32 -10.52 0.19
CA ALA A 300 8.96 -11.02 1.40
C ALA A 300 8.05 -11.97 2.20
N ALA A 301 6.76 -11.68 2.30
CA ALA A 301 5.79 -12.55 2.97
C ALA A 301 5.61 -13.90 2.27
N ARG A 302 5.75 -13.94 0.95
CA ARG A 302 5.78 -15.18 0.16
C ARG A 302 7.11 -15.92 0.26
N GLY A 303 8.13 -15.31 0.88
CA GLY A 303 9.48 -15.88 1.00
C GLY A 303 10.31 -15.76 -0.28
N LEU A 304 10.00 -14.79 -1.14
CA LEU A 304 10.75 -14.52 -2.36
C LEU A 304 11.79 -13.41 -2.13
N ALA A 305 12.99 -13.62 -2.66
CA ALA A 305 13.93 -12.56 -2.89
C ALA A 305 13.42 -11.63 -4.01
N PHE A 306 13.82 -10.36 -3.98
CA PHE A 306 13.30 -9.41 -4.94
C PHE A 306 14.24 -8.23 -5.20
N THR A 307 13.93 -7.47 -6.26
CA THR A 307 14.61 -6.23 -6.61
C THR A 307 13.64 -5.06 -6.68
N TYR A 308 14.15 -3.86 -6.41
CA TYR A 308 13.50 -2.57 -6.63
C TYR A 308 14.55 -1.46 -6.68
N SER A 309 14.20 -0.25 -7.14
CA SER A 309 15.15 0.87 -7.28
C SER A 309 14.94 2.01 -6.29
N GLU A 310 13.74 2.17 -5.75
CA GLU A 310 13.42 3.19 -4.74
C GLU A 310 14.06 2.87 -3.37
N ASN A 311 13.95 3.80 -2.41
CA ASN A 311 14.36 3.56 -1.03
C ASN A 311 13.16 3.05 -0.21
N ASP A 312 13.35 1.93 0.46
CA ASP A 312 12.39 1.33 1.41
C ASP A 312 13.17 0.87 2.65
N ASP A 313 13.16 1.68 3.70
CA ASP A 313 13.96 1.44 4.92
C ASP A 313 13.70 0.08 5.57
N ASP A 314 12.56 -0.55 5.26
CA ASP A 314 12.23 -1.87 5.81
C ASP A 314 13.03 -2.99 5.09
N PHE A 315 13.58 -2.69 3.90
CA PHE A 315 14.23 -3.70 3.04
C PHE A 315 15.61 -3.33 2.50
N ASP A 316 16.02 -2.04 2.55
CA ASP A 316 17.27 -1.59 1.91
C ASP A 316 18.53 -2.30 2.43
N SER A 317 18.49 -2.89 3.61
CA SER A 317 19.58 -3.70 4.19
C SER A 317 19.28 -5.20 4.23
N ALA A 318 18.17 -5.66 3.66
CA ALA A 318 17.80 -7.07 3.72
C ALA A 318 18.68 -7.93 2.78
N PRO A 319 19.23 -9.06 3.24
CA PRO A 319 20.18 -9.86 2.46
C PRO A 319 19.56 -10.57 1.25
N TYR A 320 18.23 -10.61 1.16
CA TYR A 320 17.47 -11.18 0.05
C TYR A 320 16.97 -10.11 -0.94
N VAL A 321 17.47 -8.89 -0.83
CA VAL A 321 17.12 -7.78 -1.73
C VAL A 321 18.33 -7.40 -2.58
N TRP A 322 18.15 -7.45 -3.89
CA TRP A 322 19.10 -6.92 -4.85
C TRP A 322 18.65 -5.53 -5.29
N LYS A 323 19.41 -4.49 -4.96
CA LYS A 323 19.04 -3.09 -5.27
C LYS A 323 19.45 -2.75 -6.69
N ALA A 324 18.45 -2.45 -7.53
CA ALA A 324 18.71 -1.88 -8.85
C ALA A 324 19.02 -0.37 -8.72
N PRO A 325 19.87 0.21 -9.60
CA PRO A 325 20.06 1.65 -9.66
C PRO A 325 18.74 2.40 -9.95
N ALA A 326 18.58 3.60 -9.38
CA ALA A 326 17.41 4.45 -9.64
C ALA A 326 17.67 5.40 -10.81
N ASP A 327 17.92 4.82 -12.00
CA ASP A 327 18.22 5.51 -13.24
C ASP A 327 17.55 4.81 -14.44
N GLU A 328 17.91 5.18 -15.65
CA GLU A 328 17.36 4.60 -16.90
C GLU A 328 18.20 3.45 -17.47
N SER A 329 19.25 3.01 -16.78
CA SER A 329 20.09 1.90 -17.26
C SER A 329 19.30 0.59 -17.34
N PRO A 330 19.58 -0.28 -18.31
CA PRO A 330 19.09 -1.66 -18.30
C PRO A 330 19.45 -2.37 -17.00
N VAL A 331 18.59 -3.28 -16.56
CA VAL A 331 18.86 -4.09 -15.36
C VAL A 331 19.96 -5.09 -15.65
N ASP A 332 20.97 -5.16 -14.80
CA ASP A 332 22.03 -6.15 -14.87
C ASP A 332 21.49 -7.55 -14.52
N ILE A 333 21.16 -8.31 -15.57
CA ILE A 333 20.59 -9.68 -15.41
C ILE A 333 21.64 -10.66 -14.91
N MET A 334 22.90 -10.51 -15.29
CA MET A 334 23.97 -11.39 -14.81
C MET A 334 24.19 -11.20 -13.30
N GLY A 335 24.28 -9.95 -12.85
CA GLY A 335 24.39 -9.64 -11.41
C GLY A 335 23.20 -10.16 -10.61
N LEU A 336 21.97 -10.11 -11.18
CA LEU A 336 20.79 -10.67 -10.54
C LEU A 336 20.87 -12.21 -10.44
N VAL A 337 21.32 -12.90 -11.49
CA VAL A 337 21.53 -14.36 -11.49
C VAL A 337 22.57 -14.76 -10.45
N GLU A 338 23.69 -14.04 -10.38
CA GLU A 338 24.76 -14.29 -9.40
C GLU A 338 24.26 -14.08 -7.98
N PHE A 339 23.50 -13.01 -7.73
CA PHE A 339 22.87 -12.73 -6.45
C PHE A 339 21.93 -13.87 -6.03
N GLN A 340 21.02 -14.30 -6.92
CA GLN A 340 20.07 -15.37 -6.62
C GLN A 340 20.77 -16.71 -6.33
N ARG A 341 21.87 -17.02 -7.02
CA ARG A 341 22.68 -18.21 -6.78
C ARG A 341 23.41 -18.17 -5.44
N ALA A 342 23.88 -17.00 -5.04
CA ALA A 342 24.56 -16.80 -3.77
C ALA A 342 23.61 -16.76 -2.56
N LEU A 343 22.32 -16.57 -2.80
CA LEU A 343 21.33 -16.46 -1.72
C LEU A 343 21.15 -17.80 -1.01
N THR A 344 21.40 -17.82 0.30
CA THR A 344 21.29 -19.03 1.15
C THR A 344 19.98 -19.10 1.92
N MET A 345 19.32 -17.95 2.17
CA MET A 345 18.08 -17.91 2.95
C MET A 345 16.96 -18.72 2.30
N THR A 346 16.25 -19.48 3.10
CA THR A 346 15.03 -20.21 2.71
C THR A 346 13.83 -19.26 2.60
N PRO A 347 12.75 -19.64 1.89
CA PRO A 347 11.51 -18.86 1.87
C PRO A 347 10.95 -18.59 3.27
N LEU A 348 11.06 -19.55 4.19
CA LEU A 348 10.59 -19.39 5.56
C LEU A 348 11.40 -18.32 6.32
N GLU A 349 12.73 -18.36 6.23
CA GLU A 349 13.60 -17.37 6.87
C GLU A 349 13.36 -15.94 6.34
N ILE A 350 13.11 -15.79 5.02
CA ILE A 350 12.71 -14.50 4.44
C ILE A 350 11.40 -14.03 5.06
N ARG A 351 10.38 -14.90 5.10
CA ARG A 351 9.07 -14.57 5.68
C ARG A 351 9.18 -14.20 7.16
N GLU A 352 9.93 -14.96 7.94
CA GLU A 352 10.11 -14.73 9.39
C GLU A 352 10.77 -13.38 9.67
N SER A 353 11.71 -12.97 8.82
CA SER A 353 12.39 -11.67 8.95
C SER A 353 11.42 -10.46 8.89
N VAL A 354 10.24 -10.63 8.30
CA VAL A 354 9.24 -9.58 8.13
C VAL A 354 8.02 -9.71 9.05
N TYR A 355 7.99 -10.62 10.01
CA TYR A 355 6.93 -10.68 11.03
C TYR A 355 6.72 -9.36 11.79
N PRO A 356 7.76 -8.56 12.09
CA PRO A 356 7.57 -7.23 12.68
C PRO A 356 6.78 -6.25 11.79
N LEU A 357 6.62 -6.55 10.50
CA LEU A 357 5.79 -5.79 9.56
C LEU A 357 4.34 -6.29 9.51
N SER A 358 3.90 -7.23 10.35
CA SER A 358 2.48 -7.63 10.41
C SER A 358 1.58 -6.42 10.71
N TRP A 359 0.36 -6.41 10.17
CA TRP A 359 -0.61 -5.37 10.52
C TRP A 359 -0.86 -5.30 12.03
N LYS A 360 -0.87 -6.44 12.72
CA LYS A 360 -0.98 -6.50 14.18
C LYS A 360 0.14 -5.70 14.86
N ALA A 361 1.40 -5.94 14.50
CA ALA A 361 2.55 -5.21 15.07
C ALA A 361 2.50 -3.70 14.76
N GLN A 362 2.09 -3.33 13.54
CA GLN A 362 1.95 -1.92 13.16
C GLN A 362 0.84 -1.22 13.95
N ILE A 363 -0.29 -1.87 14.15
CA ILE A 363 -1.42 -1.33 14.94
C ILE A 363 -1.09 -1.28 16.43
N GLN A 364 -0.41 -2.28 16.99
CA GLN A 364 0.09 -2.24 18.37
C GLN A 364 0.98 -1.01 18.62
N LYS A 365 1.87 -0.71 17.67
CA LYS A 365 2.69 0.50 17.71
C LYS A 365 1.84 1.77 17.73
N VAL A 366 0.81 1.85 16.86
CA VAL A 366 -0.10 3.01 16.85
C VAL A 366 -0.80 3.18 18.20
N ILE A 367 -1.37 2.12 18.75
CA ILE A 367 -2.08 2.14 20.03
C ILE A 367 -1.15 2.62 21.14
N LYS A 368 0.05 2.05 21.23
CA LYS A 368 1.07 2.41 22.23
C LYS A 368 1.48 3.88 22.11
N GLU A 369 1.80 4.35 20.89
CA GLU A 369 2.25 5.73 20.69
C GLU A 369 1.13 6.77 20.77
N ALA A 370 -0.14 6.36 20.61
CA ALA A 370 -1.32 7.19 20.90
C ALA A 370 -1.57 7.39 22.41
N GLY A 371 -0.81 6.71 23.28
CA GLY A 371 -0.85 6.88 24.73
C GLY A 371 -1.75 5.87 25.45
N PHE A 372 -2.04 4.73 24.82
CA PHE A 372 -2.57 3.55 25.49
C PHE A 372 -1.40 2.63 25.87
N GLY A 373 -1.45 2.03 27.06
CA GLY A 373 -0.47 1.04 27.48
C GLY A 373 -0.45 -0.18 26.55
N SER A 374 0.52 -1.07 26.73
CA SER A 374 0.51 -2.37 26.03
C SER A 374 -0.81 -3.07 26.35
N LEU A 375 -1.63 -3.34 25.35
CA LEU A 375 -2.78 -4.22 25.49
C LEU A 375 -2.19 -5.64 25.54
N GLU A 376 -2.30 -6.31 26.68
CA GLU A 376 -1.92 -7.71 26.86
C GLU A 376 -2.85 -8.64 26.09
#